data_d665f83f0379596fc9f60e52f8f09421
#
_entry.id   d665f83f0379596fc9f60e52f8f09421
#
_cell.length_a   1.000
_cell.length_b   1.000
_cell.length_c   1.000
_cell.angle_alpha   90.00
_cell.angle_beta   90.00
_cell.angle_gamma   90.00
#
_symmetry.space_group_name_H-M   'P 1'
#
loop_
_entity.id
_entity.type
_entity.pdbx_description
1 polymer ?
#
loop_
_entity_poly.entity_id
_entity_poly.type
_entity_poly.pdbx_seq_one_letter_code
_entity_poly.pdbx_strand_id
1 'polypeptide(L)'
;MRKQHRCKALLGVLTLSAGLLAVNPTPASAWSRWDAPPTAENLEALRWCESTNDYTIDTGNGYYGAYQFSLETWEWLGYWGWPNEAPPEVQDQAALDLYDYSNWDAWPACSRWLGLKYTYY
;
A
#
# COMPACT_ATOMS: atom_id res chain seq x y z
N MET A 1 -11.69 15.33 7.34
CA MET A 1 -12.82 15.13 6.42
C MET A 1 -12.27 14.65 5.09
N ARG A 2 -12.47 13.40 4.76
CA ARG A 2 -12.17 12.90 3.42
C ARG A 2 -13.21 13.43 2.46
N LYS A 3 -12.83 14.26 1.50
CA LYS A 3 -13.66 14.54 0.35
C LYS A 3 -13.76 13.25 -0.46
N GLN A 4 -14.88 12.57 -0.36
CA GLN A 4 -15.21 11.54 -1.32
C GLN A 4 -15.34 12.22 -2.68
N HIS A 5 -14.37 12.04 -3.54
CA HIS A 5 -14.56 12.30 -4.95
C HIS A 5 -15.55 11.24 -5.46
N ARG A 6 -16.83 11.56 -5.43
CA ARG A 6 -17.81 10.82 -6.19
C ARG A 6 -17.45 11.05 -7.65
N CYS A 7 -16.83 10.05 -8.27
CA CYS A 7 -16.90 9.93 -9.70
C CYS A 7 -18.38 9.82 -10.05
N LYS A 8 -18.98 10.90 -10.50
CA LYS A 8 -20.26 10.82 -11.18
C LYS A 8 -19.98 10.03 -12.44
N ALA A 9 -20.36 8.77 -12.44
CA ALA A 9 -20.50 8.04 -13.67
C ALA A 9 -21.53 8.79 -14.50
N LEU A 10 -21.10 9.54 -15.47
CA LEU A 10 -21.94 10.00 -16.54
C LEU A 10 -22.36 8.72 -17.26
N LEU A 11 -23.61 8.34 -17.08
CA LEU A 11 -24.30 7.40 -17.93
C LEU A 11 -24.40 8.02 -19.33
N GLY A 12 -23.27 8.03 -20.03
CA GLY A 12 -23.26 8.19 -21.45
C GLY A 12 -23.87 6.96 -22.06
N VAL A 13 -24.83 7.14 -22.94
CA VAL A 13 -25.39 6.06 -23.74
C VAL A 13 -24.22 5.34 -24.41
N LEU A 14 -23.93 4.14 -23.89
CA LEU A 14 -22.98 3.22 -24.49
C LEU A 14 -23.62 2.74 -25.79
N THR A 15 -23.27 3.35 -26.89
CA THR A 15 -23.32 2.67 -28.17
C THR A 15 -22.30 1.55 -28.07
N LEU A 16 -22.80 0.34 -28.01
CA LEU A 16 -22.01 -0.87 -28.12
C LEU A 16 -21.37 -0.92 -29.51
N SER A 17 -20.27 -0.22 -29.67
CA SER A 17 -19.27 -0.66 -30.62
C SER A 17 -18.51 -1.77 -29.89
N ALA A 18 -18.60 -2.99 -30.38
CA ALA A 18 -17.83 -4.10 -29.87
C ALA A 18 -16.34 -3.90 -30.19
N GLY A 19 -15.75 -2.92 -29.51
CA GLY A 19 -14.31 -2.83 -29.36
C GLY A 19 -13.97 -3.67 -28.16
N LEU A 20 -13.43 -4.84 -28.36
CA LEU A 20 -12.63 -5.51 -27.35
C LEU A 20 -11.52 -4.54 -26.98
N LEU A 21 -11.77 -3.73 -25.95
CA LEU A 21 -10.69 -3.09 -25.21
C LEU A 21 -9.96 -4.24 -24.55
N ALA A 22 -8.96 -4.78 -25.24
CA ALA A 22 -7.98 -5.61 -24.60
C ALA A 22 -7.38 -4.75 -23.49
N VAL A 23 -7.76 -4.99 -22.25
CA VAL A 23 -7.01 -4.54 -21.10
C VAL A 23 -5.69 -5.28 -21.17
N ASN A 24 -4.73 -4.70 -21.88
CA ASN A 24 -3.38 -5.21 -21.84
C ASN A 24 -2.91 -5.06 -20.40
N PRO A 25 -2.63 -6.17 -19.70
CA PRO A 25 -1.97 -6.04 -18.41
C PRO A 25 -0.70 -5.26 -18.66
N THR A 26 -0.53 -4.14 -17.96
CA THR A 26 0.70 -3.38 -17.99
C THR A 26 1.82 -4.33 -17.59
N PRO A 27 2.81 -4.59 -18.44
CA PRO A 27 3.89 -5.48 -18.09
C PRO A 27 4.61 -4.92 -16.86
N ALA A 28 5.10 -5.81 -15.98
CA ALA A 28 5.86 -5.41 -14.79
C ALA A 28 7.00 -4.43 -15.12
N SER A 29 7.52 -4.46 -16.34
CA SER A 29 8.50 -3.50 -16.88
C SER A 29 7.96 -2.07 -17.07
N ALA A 30 6.65 -1.85 -17.03
CA ALA A 30 6.06 -0.50 -17.13
C ALA A 30 6.29 0.30 -15.84
N TRP A 31 6.62 -0.35 -14.73
CA TRP A 31 6.93 0.30 -13.45
C TRP A 31 8.38 0.80 -13.36
N SER A 32 9.20 0.53 -14.36
CA SER A 32 10.64 0.84 -14.35
C SER A 32 11.00 2.33 -14.28
N ARG A 33 10.04 3.22 -14.38
CA ARG A 33 10.25 4.69 -14.30
C ARG A 33 9.54 5.36 -13.14
N TRP A 34 8.69 4.66 -12.42
CA TRP A 34 7.84 5.20 -11.38
C TRP A 34 7.76 4.22 -10.23
N ASP A 35 7.58 4.75 -9.04
CA ASP A 35 7.26 3.93 -7.90
C ASP A 35 6.00 3.10 -8.18
N ALA A 36 5.99 1.85 -7.78
CA ALA A 36 4.82 1.00 -7.91
C ALA A 36 3.65 1.56 -7.06
N PRO A 37 2.40 1.47 -7.53
CA PRO A 37 1.26 1.91 -6.72
C PRO A 37 1.04 0.96 -5.53
N PRO A 38 0.40 1.43 -4.45
CA PRO A 38 0.11 0.63 -3.27
C PRO A 38 -1.12 -0.28 -3.50
N THR A 39 -1.00 -1.18 -4.47
CA THR A 39 -2.03 -2.19 -4.74
C THR A 39 -2.10 -3.21 -3.61
N ALA A 40 -3.21 -3.95 -3.52
CA ALA A 40 -3.35 -5.04 -2.56
C ALA A 40 -2.21 -6.07 -2.68
N GLU A 41 -1.78 -6.39 -3.90
CA GLU A 41 -0.67 -7.32 -4.17
C GLU A 41 0.67 -6.75 -3.69
N ASN A 42 0.94 -5.48 -3.93
CA ASN A 42 2.18 -4.83 -3.49
C ASN A 42 2.21 -4.68 -1.96
N LEU A 43 1.09 -4.39 -1.34
CA LEU A 43 0.98 -4.36 0.12
C LEU A 43 1.15 -5.75 0.73
N GLU A 44 0.62 -6.79 0.10
CA GLU A 44 0.83 -8.17 0.55
C GLU A 44 2.31 -8.56 0.44
N ALA A 45 2.96 -8.26 -0.68
CA ALA A 45 4.39 -8.50 -0.85
C ALA A 45 5.22 -7.76 0.22
N LEU A 46 4.84 -6.53 0.54
CA LEU A 46 5.47 -5.74 1.60
C LEU A 46 5.32 -6.42 2.96
N ARG A 47 4.11 -6.87 3.32
CA ARG A 47 3.88 -7.58 4.59
C ARG A 47 4.71 -8.87 4.70
N TRP A 48 4.81 -9.63 3.61
CA TRP A 48 5.65 -10.83 3.59
C TRP A 48 7.12 -10.50 3.84
N CYS A 49 7.61 -9.41 3.26
CA CYS A 49 8.98 -8.96 3.50
C CYS A 49 9.18 -8.43 4.92
N GLU A 50 8.25 -7.64 5.46
CA GLU A 50 8.40 -6.98 6.76
C GLU A 50 8.19 -7.93 7.94
N SER A 51 7.21 -8.83 7.85
CA SER A 51 6.76 -9.61 9.01
C SER A 51 6.41 -11.07 8.72
N THR A 52 6.67 -11.57 7.50
CA THR A 52 6.08 -12.83 7.03
C THR A 52 4.54 -12.84 7.06
N ASN A 53 3.96 -11.69 6.76
CA ASN A 53 2.51 -11.43 6.75
C ASN A 53 1.83 -11.68 8.11
N ASP A 54 2.52 -11.38 9.21
CA ASP A 54 2.02 -11.58 10.56
C ASP A 54 1.52 -10.25 11.16
N TYR A 55 0.19 -10.09 11.20
CA TYR A 55 -0.44 -8.89 11.75
C TYR A 55 -0.28 -8.76 13.27
N THR A 56 0.04 -9.85 13.98
CA THR A 56 0.13 -9.86 15.45
C THR A 56 1.55 -9.76 15.97
N ILE A 57 2.54 -9.68 15.09
CA ILE A 57 3.95 -9.77 15.47
C ILE A 57 4.38 -8.63 16.38
N ASP A 58 5.09 -9.00 17.44
CA ASP A 58 5.87 -8.14 18.32
C ASP A 58 7.11 -8.91 18.76
N THR A 59 8.27 -8.59 18.18
CA THR A 59 9.55 -9.26 18.53
C THR A 59 10.33 -8.51 19.60
N GLY A 60 9.80 -7.41 20.13
CA GLY A 60 10.50 -6.54 21.06
C GLY A 60 11.53 -5.61 20.43
N ASN A 61 11.53 -5.48 19.11
CA ASN A 61 12.45 -4.60 18.36
C ASN A 61 11.96 -3.16 18.21
N GLY A 62 10.77 -2.81 18.74
CA GLY A 62 10.15 -1.49 18.64
C GLY A 62 9.28 -1.29 17.40
N TYR A 63 9.07 -2.35 16.61
CA TYR A 63 8.18 -2.36 15.45
C TYR A 63 7.12 -3.45 15.59
N TYR A 64 5.91 -3.16 15.13
CA TYR A 64 4.73 -3.95 15.44
C TYR A 64 3.88 -4.22 14.22
N GLY A 65 3.31 -5.41 14.17
CA GLY A 65 2.32 -5.81 13.19
C GLY A 65 2.86 -6.10 11.80
N ALA A 66 1.95 -6.31 10.85
CA ALA A 66 2.29 -6.80 9.53
C ALA A 66 3.21 -5.87 8.73
N TYR A 67 3.10 -4.58 8.96
CA TYR A 67 3.88 -3.54 8.28
C TYR A 67 5.02 -2.97 9.12
N GLN A 68 5.25 -3.51 10.31
CA GLN A 68 6.33 -3.07 11.21
C GLN A 68 6.28 -1.58 11.53
N PHE A 69 5.11 -1.09 11.97
CA PHE A 69 4.96 0.26 12.46
C PHE A 69 5.71 0.47 13.78
N SER A 70 6.39 1.60 13.90
CA SER A 70 6.75 2.12 15.22
C SER A 70 5.50 2.69 15.90
N LEU A 71 5.47 2.69 17.24
CA LEU A 71 4.36 3.29 17.97
C LEU A 71 4.24 4.79 17.67
N GLU A 72 5.36 5.48 17.56
CA GLU A 72 5.40 6.91 17.22
C GLU A 72 4.72 7.20 15.87
N THR A 73 5.07 6.45 14.83
CA THR A 73 4.43 6.61 13.51
C THR A 73 2.94 6.28 13.56
N TRP A 74 2.57 5.23 14.27
CA TRP A 74 1.19 4.81 14.45
C TRP A 74 0.33 5.92 15.09
N GLU A 75 0.80 6.49 16.19
CA GLU A 75 0.14 7.59 16.88
C GLU A 75 0.10 8.88 16.03
N TRP A 76 1.18 9.16 15.32
CA TRP A 76 1.26 10.32 14.43
C TRP A 76 0.22 10.22 13.28
N LEU A 77 -0.04 9.02 12.77
CA LEU A 77 -1.11 8.78 11.79
C LEU A 77 -2.51 8.92 12.39
N GLY A 78 -2.64 9.06 13.71
CA GLY A 78 -3.91 9.21 14.40
C GLY A 78 -4.55 7.90 14.88
N TYR A 79 -3.79 6.81 14.90
CA TYR A 79 -4.25 5.52 15.40
C TYR A 79 -3.96 5.35 16.89
N TRP A 80 -4.79 4.59 17.58
CA TRP A 80 -4.70 4.34 19.03
C TRP A 80 -4.29 2.90 19.31
N GLY A 81 -3.69 2.70 20.50
CA GLY A 81 -3.26 1.37 20.93
C GLY A 81 -2.01 0.89 20.20
N TRP A 82 -1.80 -0.39 20.21
CA TRP A 82 -0.63 -1.01 19.59
C TRP A 82 -0.93 -1.47 18.16
N PRO A 83 -0.02 -1.25 17.20
CA PRO A 83 -0.28 -1.63 15.82
C PRO A 83 -0.60 -3.10 15.63
N ASN A 84 0.11 -3.99 16.35
CA ASN A 84 -0.08 -5.44 16.26
C ASN A 84 -1.36 -5.96 16.95
N GLU A 85 -2.04 -5.14 17.72
CA GLU A 85 -3.34 -5.45 18.31
C GLU A 85 -4.51 -4.93 17.47
N ALA A 86 -4.24 -4.07 16.50
CA ALA A 86 -5.23 -3.56 15.57
C ALA A 86 -5.67 -4.64 14.57
N PRO A 87 -6.95 -4.67 14.17
CA PRO A 87 -7.43 -5.57 13.13
C PRO A 87 -6.64 -5.42 11.82
N PRO A 88 -6.51 -6.49 11.01
CA PRO A 88 -5.79 -6.46 9.74
C PRO A 88 -6.18 -5.30 8.83
N GLU A 89 -7.47 -5.05 8.67
CA GLU A 89 -7.99 -3.96 7.82
C GLU A 89 -7.59 -2.57 8.32
N VAL A 90 -7.41 -2.40 9.62
CA VAL A 90 -6.93 -1.13 10.20
C VAL A 90 -5.43 -0.96 9.93
N GLN A 91 -4.65 -2.02 10.05
CA GLN A 91 -3.22 -1.99 9.72
C GLN A 91 -3.00 -1.73 8.23
N ASP A 92 -3.80 -2.34 7.35
CA ASP A 92 -3.76 -2.10 5.91
C ASP A 92 -4.10 -0.64 5.58
N GLN A 93 -5.11 -0.08 6.21
CA GLN A 93 -5.47 1.33 6.02
C GLN A 93 -4.35 2.26 6.53
N ALA A 94 -3.77 1.97 7.68
CA ALA A 94 -2.64 2.74 8.21
C ALA A 94 -1.43 2.71 7.26
N ALA A 95 -1.18 1.59 6.60
CA ALA A 95 -0.13 1.49 5.59
C ALA A 95 -0.41 2.36 4.36
N LEU A 96 -1.66 2.43 3.91
CA LEU A 96 -2.07 3.33 2.84
C LEU A 96 -1.93 4.80 3.26
N ASP A 97 -2.34 5.14 4.47
CA ASP A 97 -2.21 6.49 5.01
C ASP A 97 -0.73 6.90 5.10
N LEU A 98 0.15 6.01 5.54
CA LEU A 98 1.59 6.26 5.60
C LEU A 98 2.20 6.39 4.19
N TYR A 99 1.76 5.57 3.25
CA TYR A 99 2.17 5.67 1.85
C TYR A 99 1.82 7.03 1.25
N ASP A 100 0.65 7.59 1.57
CA ASP A 100 0.23 8.91 1.10
C ASP A 100 1.17 10.04 1.54
N TYR A 101 1.87 9.88 2.68
CA TYR A 101 2.86 10.84 3.18
C TYR A 101 4.26 10.63 2.63
N SER A 102 4.69 9.38 2.55
CA SER A 102 6.10 9.06 2.32
C SER A 102 6.35 8.10 1.17
N ASN A 103 5.33 7.72 0.42
CA ASN A 103 5.40 6.66 -0.57
C ASN A 103 6.03 5.39 0.04
N TRP A 104 6.92 4.73 -0.69
CA TRP A 104 7.63 3.55 -0.19
C TRP A 104 8.79 3.86 0.75
N ASP A 105 9.10 5.14 1.02
CA ASP A 105 10.23 5.54 1.89
C ASP A 105 10.04 5.11 3.34
N ALA A 106 8.82 4.87 3.77
CA ALA A 106 8.53 4.31 5.09
C ALA A 106 9.09 2.89 5.28
N TRP A 107 9.30 2.15 4.20
CA TRP A 107 9.80 0.78 4.18
C TRP A 107 11.03 0.65 3.29
N PRO A 108 12.15 1.29 3.62
CA PRO A 108 13.25 1.51 2.67
C PRO A 108 13.93 0.22 2.21
N ALA A 109 14.07 -0.77 3.09
CA ALA A 109 14.72 -2.03 2.75
C ALA A 109 13.81 -2.90 1.89
N CYS A 110 12.59 -3.19 2.36
CA CYS A 110 11.65 -4.07 1.66
C CYS A 110 11.17 -3.47 0.34
N SER A 111 10.92 -2.16 0.28
CA SER A 111 10.49 -1.53 -0.96
C SER A 111 11.53 -1.61 -2.08
N ARG A 112 12.81 -1.48 -1.76
CA ARG A 112 13.90 -1.67 -2.72
C ARG A 112 14.04 -3.12 -3.15
N TRP A 113 14.03 -4.02 -2.18
CA TRP A 113 14.19 -5.45 -2.44
C TRP A 113 13.06 -6.00 -3.31
N LEU A 114 11.85 -5.51 -3.14
CA LEU A 114 10.67 -5.88 -3.92
C LEU A 114 10.54 -5.12 -5.25
N GLY A 115 11.41 -4.14 -5.51
CA GLY A 115 11.32 -3.30 -6.70
C GLY A 115 10.10 -2.37 -6.73
N LEU A 116 9.53 -2.04 -5.57
CA LEU A 116 8.38 -1.15 -5.44
C LEU A 116 8.77 0.31 -5.62
N LYS A 117 9.99 0.64 -5.20
CA LYS A 117 10.55 1.97 -5.32
C LYS A 117 11.54 2.03 -6.48
N TYR A 118 11.39 3.05 -7.31
CA TYR A 118 12.36 3.32 -8.36
C TYR A 118 13.67 3.84 -7.75
N THR A 119 14.76 3.18 -8.08
CA THR A 119 16.11 3.62 -7.68
C THR A 119 16.88 4.04 -8.93
N TYR A 120 17.35 5.27 -8.94
CA TYR A 120 18.34 5.70 -9.94
C TYR A 120 19.67 5.01 -9.63
N TYR A 121 20.18 4.35 -10.60
CA TYR A 121 21.57 3.90 -10.60
C TYR A 121 22.43 4.90 -11.34
#